data_54a2660db7376f36132703e5c2111002
#
_entry.id   54a2660db7376f36132703e5c2111002
#
_cell.length_a   1.000
_cell.length_b   1.000
_cell.length_c   1.000
_cell.angle_alpha   90.00
_cell.angle_beta   90.00
_cell.angle_gamma   90.00
#
_symmetry.space_group_name_H-M   'P 1'
#
loop_
_entity.id
_entity.type
_entity.pdbx_description
1 polymer ?
#
loop_
_entity_poly.entity_id
_entity_poly.type
_entity_poly.pdbx_seq_one_letter_code
_entity_poly.pdbx_strand_id
1 'polypeptide(L)'
;MYDKIPVNRYKKTLKMLNEVCPSPNVIFDLGVRNPFSEIMEKNNYKVYNTSGQDFDLDPNIDIPSDVDLVTGFEIIEHLVSPYTLLKNLNAKRILLTVPLKLWFAKAYKSKHDKRDRHYHEFEAWQFDWLLEKTGWKIIKKEFWKSPTNKIGIRPFLRLFTNRYYAVYAERTKEDFNNYYKGVLNL
;
A
#
# COMPACT_ATOMS: atom_id res chain seq x y z
N MET A 1 -12.02 -12.72 -7.59
CA MET A 1 -13.01 -12.83 -6.48
C MET A 1 -12.28 -13.40 -5.28
N TYR A 2 -12.28 -12.71 -4.15
CA TYR A 2 -11.56 -13.17 -2.95
C TYR A 2 -12.35 -14.35 -2.35
N ASP A 3 -11.84 -15.57 -2.46
CA ASP A 3 -12.46 -16.76 -1.89
C ASP A 3 -12.56 -16.74 -0.35
N LYS A 4 -11.83 -15.84 0.32
CA LYS A 4 -11.93 -15.57 1.76
C LYS A 4 -11.55 -14.13 2.05
N ILE A 5 -12.44 -13.41 2.73
CA ILE A 5 -12.16 -12.07 3.26
C ILE A 5 -11.01 -12.15 4.26
N PRO A 6 -9.90 -11.39 4.09
CA PRO A 6 -8.74 -11.43 4.99
C PRO A 6 -9.01 -10.64 6.29
N VAL A 7 -9.92 -11.13 7.11
CA VAL A 7 -10.49 -10.43 8.29
C VAL A 7 -9.41 -9.82 9.19
N ASN A 8 -8.34 -10.55 9.49
CA ASN A 8 -7.29 -10.06 10.37
C ASN A 8 -6.51 -8.89 9.75
N ARG A 9 -6.27 -8.94 8.43
CA ARG A 9 -5.63 -7.83 7.71
C ARG A 9 -6.54 -6.61 7.72
N TYR A 10 -7.81 -6.78 7.39
CA TYR A 10 -8.79 -5.69 7.39
C TYR A 10 -8.93 -5.01 8.76
N LYS A 11 -8.97 -5.78 9.85
CA LYS A 11 -9.00 -5.22 11.21
C LYS A 11 -7.78 -4.36 11.52
N LYS A 12 -6.57 -4.82 11.15
CA LYS A 12 -5.33 -4.07 11.36
C LYS A 12 -5.27 -2.82 10.49
N THR A 13 -5.66 -2.95 9.21
CA THR A 13 -5.70 -1.81 8.28
C THR A 13 -6.68 -0.74 8.78
N LEU A 14 -7.89 -1.14 9.20
CA LEU A 14 -8.88 -0.22 9.74
C LEU A 14 -8.40 0.46 11.02
N LYS A 15 -7.74 -0.31 11.91
CA LYS A 15 -7.15 0.26 13.13
C LYS A 15 -6.13 1.35 12.78
N MET A 16 -5.18 1.06 11.91
CA MET A 16 -4.17 2.03 11.49
C MET A 16 -4.80 3.23 10.76
N LEU A 17 -5.81 3.00 9.91
CA LEU A 17 -6.56 4.06 9.24
C LEU A 17 -7.20 5.01 10.27
N ASN A 18 -7.91 4.47 11.27
CA ASN A 18 -8.54 5.28 12.32
C ASN A 18 -7.52 6.07 13.15
N GLU A 19 -6.30 5.57 13.32
CA GLU A 19 -5.24 6.27 14.06
C GLU A 19 -4.63 7.43 13.27
N VAL A 20 -4.47 7.29 11.94
CA VAL A 20 -3.81 8.31 11.10
C VAL A 20 -4.78 9.25 10.41
N CYS A 21 -6.02 8.83 10.24
CA CYS A 21 -7.09 9.60 9.60
C CYS A 21 -8.44 9.23 10.23
N PRO A 22 -8.76 9.74 11.45
CA PRO A 22 -10.00 9.42 12.14
C PRO A 22 -11.24 9.80 11.30
N SER A 23 -12.30 8.99 11.37
CA SER A 23 -13.57 9.34 10.74
C SER A 23 -14.29 10.52 11.46
N PRO A 24 -15.15 11.30 10.80
CA PRO A 24 -15.47 11.21 9.38
C PRO A 24 -14.43 11.92 8.51
N ASN A 25 -13.94 11.22 7.49
CA ASN A 25 -13.00 11.75 6.50
C ASN A 25 -13.27 11.14 5.13
N VAL A 26 -12.73 11.75 4.08
CA VAL A 26 -12.89 11.32 2.69
C VAL A 26 -11.65 10.57 2.24
N ILE A 27 -11.85 9.32 1.83
CA ILE A 27 -10.80 8.42 1.37
C ILE A 27 -10.90 8.23 -0.14
N PHE A 28 -9.77 8.28 -0.83
CA PHE A 28 -9.64 7.82 -2.20
C PHE A 28 -8.82 6.53 -2.21
N ASP A 29 -9.47 5.39 -2.47
CA ASP A 29 -8.78 4.10 -2.54
C ASP A 29 -8.37 3.78 -3.97
N LEU A 30 -7.08 3.48 -4.17
CA LEU A 30 -6.50 3.15 -5.47
C LEU A 30 -7.04 1.82 -6.03
N GLY A 31 -7.65 0.99 -5.19
CA GLY A 31 -8.31 -0.23 -5.62
C GLY A 31 -9.71 0.01 -6.18
N VAL A 32 -10.20 -0.93 -6.99
CA VAL A 32 -11.62 -1.01 -7.33
C VAL A 32 -12.43 -1.29 -6.06
N ARG A 33 -13.72 -0.89 -6.07
CA ARG A 33 -14.62 -1.15 -4.95
C ARG A 33 -14.58 -2.62 -4.53
N ASN A 34 -14.40 -2.85 -3.25
CA ASN A 34 -14.19 -4.17 -2.68
C ASN A 34 -14.78 -4.24 -1.25
N PRO A 35 -14.81 -5.41 -0.59
CA PRO A 35 -15.38 -5.54 0.75
C PRO A 35 -14.75 -4.63 1.81
N PHE A 36 -13.50 -4.19 1.63
CA PHE A 36 -12.90 -3.25 2.56
C PHE A 36 -13.41 -1.81 2.38
N SER A 37 -13.77 -1.42 1.15
CA SER A 37 -14.48 -0.15 0.90
C SER A 37 -15.78 -0.07 1.70
N GLU A 38 -16.56 -1.16 1.73
CA GLU A 38 -17.79 -1.21 2.52
C GLU A 38 -17.52 -1.15 4.04
N ILE A 39 -16.42 -1.76 4.50
CA ILE A 39 -16.01 -1.68 5.91
C ILE A 39 -15.65 -0.24 6.28
N MET A 40 -14.92 0.48 5.42
CA MET A 40 -14.61 1.89 5.64
C MET A 40 -15.87 2.74 5.71
N GLU A 41 -16.81 2.56 4.78
CA GLU A 41 -18.11 3.27 4.78
C GLU A 41 -18.93 3.01 6.04
N LYS A 42 -18.99 1.75 6.52
CA LYS A 42 -19.64 1.38 7.79
C LYS A 42 -18.98 2.03 9.01
N ASN A 43 -17.74 2.49 8.87
CA ASN A 43 -16.99 3.23 9.88
C ASN A 43 -17.00 4.75 9.62
N ASN A 44 -18.02 5.26 8.90
CA ASN A 44 -18.27 6.67 8.63
C ASN A 44 -17.22 7.37 7.75
N TYR A 45 -16.49 6.64 6.90
CA TYR A 45 -15.70 7.23 5.84
C TYR A 45 -16.53 7.39 4.57
N LYS A 46 -16.32 8.49 3.85
CA LYS A 46 -16.75 8.59 2.45
C LYS A 46 -15.63 8.01 1.59
N VAL A 47 -15.94 7.04 0.74
CA VAL A 47 -14.93 6.31 -0.03
C VAL A 47 -15.15 6.47 -1.52
N TYR A 48 -14.16 7.01 -2.22
CA TYR A 48 -14.04 6.94 -3.66
C TYR A 48 -13.10 5.79 -4.03
N ASN A 49 -13.41 5.10 -5.12
CA ASN A 49 -12.56 4.04 -5.65
C ASN A 49 -12.21 4.32 -7.11
N THR A 50 -11.11 3.77 -7.58
CA THR A 50 -10.76 3.79 -9.00
C THR A 50 -11.65 2.83 -9.80
N SER A 51 -11.67 3.02 -11.12
CA SER A 51 -12.41 2.14 -12.04
C SER A 51 -11.65 0.86 -12.40
N GLY A 52 -10.41 0.69 -11.91
CA GLY A 52 -9.56 -0.45 -12.20
C GLY A 52 -8.67 -0.26 -13.44
N GLN A 53 -8.30 0.98 -13.73
CA GLN A 53 -7.29 1.30 -14.75
C GLN A 53 -5.94 0.67 -14.40
N ASP A 54 -5.14 0.41 -15.42
CA ASP A 54 -3.77 -0.02 -15.27
C ASP A 54 -2.87 1.21 -15.02
N PHE A 55 -2.36 1.33 -13.82
CA PHE A 55 -1.52 2.48 -13.42
C PHE A 55 -0.13 2.50 -14.08
N ASP A 56 0.32 1.41 -14.68
CA ASP A 56 1.54 1.41 -15.49
C ASP A 56 1.31 2.07 -16.86
N LEU A 57 0.09 2.00 -17.37
CA LEU A 57 -0.31 2.61 -18.65
C LEU A 57 -0.87 4.02 -18.45
N ASP A 58 -1.66 4.22 -17.41
CA ASP A 58 -2.27 5.51 -17.04
C ASP A 58 -2.02 5.84 -15.57
N PRO A 59 -0.86 6.42 -15.24
CA PRO A 59 -0.51 6.76 -13.87
C PRO A 59 -1.17 8.04 -13.36
N ASN A 60 -1.86 8.77 -14.22
CA ASN A 60 -2.51 10.01 -13.85
C ASN A 60 -3.91 9.71 -13.31
N ILE A 61 -4.10 10.06 -12.04
CA ILE A 61 -5.36 9.82 -11.33
C ILE A 61 -5.97 11.17 -11.00
N ASP A 62 -7.22 11.35 -11.41
CA ASP A 62 -8.01 12.51 -11.00
C ASP A 62 -8.57 12.26 -9.59
N ILE A 63 -7.94 12.89 -8.61
CA ILE A 63 -8.31 12.77 -7.20
C ILE A 63 -9.18 13.96 -6.84
N PRO A 64 -10.42 13.74 -6.37
CA PRO A 64 -11.29 14.83 -5.92
C PRO A 64 -10.64 15.73 -4.87
N SER A 65 -10.89 17.02 -4.93
CA SER A 65 -10.26 18.02 -4.06
C SER A 65 -10.65 17.90 -2.59
N ASP A 66 -11.77 17.22 -2.29
CA ASP A 66 -12.27 16.95 -0.95
C ASP A 66 -11.63 15.74 -0.28
N VAL A 67 -10.68 15.04 -0.93
CA VAL A 67 -10.01 13.85 -0.40
C VAL A 67 -9.00 14.22 0.69
N ASP A 68 -9.14 13.58 1.83
CA ASP A 68 -8.26 13.74 2.98
C ASP A 68 -7.06 12.80 2.97
N LEU A 69 -7.24 11.57 2.45
CA LEU A 69 -6.22 10.53 2.41
C LEU A 69 -6.40 9.65 1.19
N VAL A 70 -5.31 9.33 0.51
CA VAL A 70 -5.28 8.30 -0.52
C VAL A 70 -4.80 6.98 0.10
N THR A 71 -5.50 5.89 -0.22
CA THR A 71 -5.15 4.55 0.24
C THR A 71 -4.82 3.62 -0.91
N GLY A 72 -3.94 2.64 -0.66
CA GLY A 72 -3.61 1.59 -1.63
C GLY A 72 -3.20 0.32 -0.88
N PHE A 73 -4.12 -0.64 -0.79
CA PHE A 73 -3.91 -1.84 0.01
C PHE A 73 -3.62 -3.03 -0.90
N GLU A 74 -2.36 -3.49 -0.91
CA GLU A 74 -1.89 -4.59 -1.78
C GLU A 74 -2.11 -4.24 -3.27
N ILE A 75 -1.62 -3.07 -3.68
CA ILE A 75 -1.71 -2.54 -5.05
C ILE A 75 -0.32 -2.35 -5.65
N ILE A 76 0.60 -1.78 -4.88
CA ILE A 76 1.90 -1.29 -5.36
C ILE A 76 2.78 -2.41 -5.89
N GLU A 77 2.69 -3.60 -5.32
CA GLU A 77 3.43 -4.79 -5.76
C GLU A 77 3.01 -5.33 -7.13
N HIS A 78 1.81 -4.97 -7.58
CA HIS A 78 1.27 -5.36 -8.88
C HIS A 78 1.70 -4.44 -10.02
N LEU A 79 2.36 -3.32 -9.74
CA LEU A 79 2.86 -2.39 -10.74
C LEU A 79 4.26 -2.80 -11.22
N VAL A 80 4.53 -2.63 -12.49
CA VAL A 80 5.87 -2.75 -13.08
C VAL A 80 6.70 -1.51 -12.69
N SER A 81 6.06 -0.32 -12.72
CA SER A 81 6.70 0.96 -12.38
C SER A 81 5.95 1.71 -11.26
N PRO A 82 6.02 1.24 -10.02
CA PRO A 82 5.37 1.92 -8.89
C PRO A 82 5.89 3.35 -8.67
N TYR A 83 7.11 3.65 -9.12
CA TYR A 83 7.70 4.99 -9.06
C TYR A 83 6.82 6.04 -9.73
N THR A 84 6.33 5.74 -10.94
CA THR A 84 5.57 6.71 -11.75
C THR A 84 4.26 7.08 -11.07
N LEU A 85 3.51 6.10 -10.58
CA LEU A 85 2.30 6.33 -9.82
C LEU A 85 2.55 7.17 -8.58
N LEU A 86 3.48 6.73 -7.71
CA LEU A 86 3.76 7.38 -6.43
C LEU A 86 4.29 8.80 -6.60
N LYS A 87 5.09 9.06 -7.64
CA LYS A 87 5.62 10.39 -7.95
C LYS A 87 4.53 11.36 -8.41
N ASN A 88 3.61 10.88 -9.26
CA ASN A 88 2.57 11.70 -9.89
C ASN A 88 1.30 11.83 -9.03
N LEU A 89 1.17 11.05 -7.97
CA LEU A 89 -0.01 11.04 -7.11
C LEU A 89 -0.22 12.42 -6.48
N ASN A 90 -1.26 13.14 -6.90
CA ASN A 90 -1.60 14.46 -6.37
C ASN A 90 -2.37 14.35 -5.06
N ALA A 91 -1.68 13.97 -3.99
CA ALA A 91 -2.24 13.81 -2.66
C ALA A 91 -1.31 14.38 -1.60
N LYS A 92 -1.86 14.79 -0.46
CA LYS A 92 -1.10 15.27 0.69
C LYS A 92 -0.66 14.13 1.62
N ARG A 93 -1.49 13.10 1.73
CA ARG A 93 -1.33 11.98 2.66
C ARG A 93 -1.65 10.66 1.98
N ILE A 94 -0.89 9.63 2.29
CA ILE A 94 -1.11 8.27 1.79
C ILE A 94 -1.03 7.25 2.93
N LEU A 95 -1.84 6.20 2.83
CA LEU A 95 -1.73 5.00 3.65
C LEU A 95 -1.68 3.79 2.71
N LEU A 96 -0.54 3.14 2.67
CA LEU A 96 -0.27 2.02 1.77
C LEU A 96 0.05 0.75 2.54
N THR A 97 -0.34 -0.40 2.00
CA THR A 97 0.16 -1.70 2.46
C THR A 97 0.77 -2.47 1.31
N VAL A 98 1.87 -3.15 1.60
CA VAL A 98 2.53 -4.06 0.65
C VAL A 98 2.89 -5.37 1.32
N PRO A 99 2.89 -6.50 0.60
CA PRO A 99 3.43 -7.75 1.09
C PRO A 99 4.96 -7.69 1.10
N LEU A 100 5.56 -8.16 2.20
CA LEU A 100 7.00 -8.29 2.30
C LEU A 100 7.48 -9.63 1.72
N LYS A 101 8.69 -9.59 1.18
CA LYS A 101 9.43 -10.77 0.75
C LYS A 101 9.59 -11.76 1.90
N LEU A 102 9.25 -13.01 1.64
CA LEU A 102 9.47 -14.11 2.57
C LEU A 102 10.67 -14.94 2.10
N TRP A 103 11.73 -15.00 2.87
CA TRP A 103 12.95 -15.74 2.51
C TRP A 103 12.72 -17.24 2.27
N PHE A 104 11.65 -17.80 2.81
CA PHE A 104 11.28 -19.23 2.69
C PHE A 104 10.16 -19.49 1.67
N ALA A 105 9.73 -18.48 0.90
CA ALA A 105 8.67 -18.63 -0.09
C ALA A 105 9.04 -17.93 -1.40
N LYS A 106 8.51 -18.47 -2.51
CA LYS A 106 8.60 -17.81 -3.81
C LYS A 106 7.61 -16.66 -3.87
N ALA A 107 7.91 -15.66 -4.72
CA ALA A 107 7.01 -14.58 -5.05
C ALA A 107 5.63 -15.10 -5.49
N TYR A 108 4.59 -14.39 -5.11
CA TYR A 108 3.23 -14.76 -5.47
C TYR A 108 2.99 -14.50 -6.96
N LYS A 109 2.33 -15.44 -7.60
CA LYS A 109 1.75 -15.28 -8.94
C LYS A 109 0.44 -16.03 -9.04
N SER A 110 -0.59 -15.39 -9.50
CA SER A 110 -1.82 -16.07 -9.89
C SER A 110 -1.59 -16.95 -11.12
N LYS A 111 -2.23 -18.12 -11.14
CA LYS A 111 -2.24 -19.00 -12.32
C LYS A 111 -3.34 -18.61 -13.32
N HIS A 112 -4.36 -17.92 -12.84
CA HIS A 112 -5.61 -17.67 -13.58
C HIS A 112 -5.78 -16.19 -13.99
N ASP A 113 -5.30 -15.25 -13.17
CA ASP A 113 -5.36 -13.82 -13.45
C ASP A 113 -3.95 -13.26 -13.70
N LYS A 114 -3.73 -12.72 -14.90
CA LYS A 114 -2.45 -12.12 -15.27
C LYS A 114 -2.19 -10.80 -14.54
N ARG A 115 -3.22 -10.10 -14.09
CA ARG A 115 -3.11 -8.86 -13.32
C ARG A 115 -2.77 -9.11 -11.85
N ASP A 116 -3.11 -10.29 -11.32
CA ASP A 116 -2.81 -10.71 -9.95
C ASP A 116 -1.41 -11.38 -9.89
N ARG A 117 -0.38 -10.62 -10.24
CA ARG A 117 1.02 -11.01 -10.19
C ARG A 117 1.81 -9.96 -9.43
N HIS A 118 2.69 -10.42 -8.54
CA HIS A 118 3.63 -9.51 -7.88
C HIS A 118 4.85 -9.32 -8.78
N TYR A 119 5.01 -8.13 -9.33
CA TYR A 119 6.25 -7.71 -9.99
C TYR A 119 7.31 -7.36 -8.94
N HIS A 120 6.86 -6.92 -7.76
CA HIS A 120 7.72 -6.62 -6.63
C HIS A 120 7.32 -7.42 -5.40
N GLU A 121 8.29 -7.96 -4.66
CA GLU A 121 8.19 -8.38 -3.28
C GLU A 121 9.22 -7.60 -2.48
N PHE A 122 8.75 -6.56 -1.80
CA PHE A 122 9.61 -5.60 -1.13
C PHE A 122 10.27 -6.18 0.12
N GLU A 123 11.52 -5.81 0.35
CA GLU A 123 12.01 -5.63 1.71
C GLU A 123 11.58 -4.26 2.22
N ALA A 124 11.38 -4.08 3.53
CA ALA A 124 10.80 -2.85 4.06
C ALA A 124 11.62 -1.60 3.67
N TRP A 125 12.96 -1.68 3.73
CA TRP A 125 13.86 -0.58 3.36
C TRP A 125 13.77 -0.19 1.87
N GLN A 126 13.48 -1.15 0.98
CA GLN A 126 13.29 -0.86 -0.45
C GLN A 126 12.03 -0.03 -0.68
N PHE A 127 10.95 -0.37 0.04
CA PHE A 127 9.71 0.38 -0.03
C PHE A 127 9.84 1.76 0.61
N ASP A 128 10.56 1.87 1.74
CA ASP A 128 10.87 3.15 2.38
C ASP A 128 11.60 4.09 1.39
N TRP A 129 12.64 3.59 0.72
CA TRP A 129 13.39 4.39 -0.25
C TRP A 129 12.58 4.75 -1.49
N LEU A 130 11.69 3.88 -1.94
CA LEU A 130 10.77 4.19 -3.04
C LEU A 130 9.85 5.35 -2.66
N LEU A 131 9.28 5.33 -1.46
CA LEU A 131 8.45 6.41 -0.94
C LEU A 131 9.24 7.72 -0.81
N GLU A 132 10.39 7.68 -0.18
CA GLU A 132 11.27 8.83 -0.04
C GLU A 132 11.64 9.42 -1.40
N LYS A 133 12.10 8.59 -2.34
CA LYS A 133 12.49 9.03 -3.69
C LYS A 133 11.33 9.61 -4.50
N THR A 134 10.10 9.25 -4.18
CA THR A 134 8.89 9.79 -4.81
C THR A 134 8.28 10.99 -4.07
N GLY A 135 8.99 11.51 -3.02
CA GLY A 135 8.61 12.72 -2.30
C GLY A 135 7.64 12.49 -1.15
N TRP A 136 7.70 11.32 -0.53
CA TRP A 136 6.89 11.00 0.64
C TRP A 136 7.74 10.87 1.89
N LYS A 137 7.40 11.60 2.95
CA LYS A 137 7.98 11.47 4.28
C LYS A 137 7.18 10.47 5.10
N ILE A 138 7.81 9.38 5.49
CA ILE A 138 7.18 8.37 6.33
C ILE A 138 6.97 8.91 7.74
N ILE A 139 5.73 8.89 8.20
CA ILE A 139 5.34 9.35 9.54
C ILE A 139 5.09 8.17 10.48
N LYS A 140 4.45 7.10 9.97
CA LYS A 140 4.14 5.91 10.75
C LYS A 140 4.26 4.66 9.91
N LYS A 141 4.74 3.58 10.54
CA LYS A 141 4.85 2.26 9.91
C LYS A 141 4.54 1.14 10.88
N GLU A 142 3.91 0.09 10.37
CA GLU A 142 3.56 -1.11 11.12
C GLU A 142 3.91 -2.37 10.34
N PHE A 143 4.29 -3.41 11.06
CA PHE A 143 4.59 -4.73 10.53
C PHE A 143 3.57 -5.74 11.01
N TRP A 144 2.98 -6.50 10.10
CA TRP A 144 1.96 -7.48 10.46
C TRP A 144 2.36 -8.88 10.01
N LYS A 145 2.20 -9.83 10.92
CA LYS A 145 2.31 -11.25 10.62
C LYS A 145 1.02 -11.75 9.99
N SER A 146 1.13 -12.85 9.23
CA SER A 146 -0.01 -13.54 8.64
C SER A 146 0.01 -15.01 9.06
N PRO A 147 -0.36 -15.32 10.32
CA PRO A 147 -0.45 -16.70 10.78
C PRO A 147 -1.51 -17.46 10.00
N THR A 148 -1.34 -18.77 9.92
CA THR A 148 -2.29 -19.68 9.25
C THR A 148 -2.51 -20.90 10.14
N ASN A 149 -3.71 -21.44 10.10
CA ASN A 149 -4.09 -22.64 10.86
C ASN A 149 -3.59 -23.95 10.23
N LYS A 150 -2.78 -23.88 9.15
CA LYS A 150 -2.20 -25.07 8.52
C LYS A 150 -1.00 -25.55 9.33
N ILE A 151 -0.77 -26.86 9.36
CA ILE A 151 0.39 -27.48 10.00
C ILE A 151 1.51 -27.63 8.96
N GLY A 152 2.76 -27.35 9.36
CA GLY A 152 3.94 -27.50 8.50
C GLY A 152 5.00 -26.44 8.76
N ILE A 153 6.18 -26.61 8.15
CA ILE A 153 7.33 -25.71 8.34
C ILE A 153 7.01 -24.27 7.90
N ARG A 154 6.44 -24.07 6.70
CA ARG A 154 6.08 -22.74 6.21
C ARG A 154 5.03 -22.04 7.08
N PRO A 155 3.92 -22.65 7.51
CA PRO A 155 3.01 -22.14 8.51
C PRO A 155 3.70 -21.73 9.81
N PHE A 156 4.59 -22.55 10.33
CA PHE A 156 5.37 -22.27 11.53
C PHE A 156 6.24 -21.02 11.37
N LEU A 157 7.00 -20.90 10.28
CA LEU A 157 7.83 -19.73 10.00
C LEU A 157 7.03 -18.42 9.90
N ARG A 158 5.77 -18.48 9.43
CA ARG A 158 4.86 -17.32 9.38
C ARG A 158 4.47 -16.76 10.75
N LEU A 159 4.61 -17.51 11.82
CA LEU A 159 4.37 -17.00 13.18
C LEU A 159 5.45 -15.99 13.60
N PHE A 160 6.65 -16.08 13.03
CA PHE A 160 7.80 -15.26 13.40
C PHE A 160 8.15 -14.21 12.34
N THR A 161 7.64 -14.34 11.12
CA THR A 161 8.01 -13.47 10.00
C THR A 161 6.87 -12.51 9.67
N ASN A 162 7.23 -11.23 9.52
CA ASN A 162 6.29 -10.21 9.05
C ASN A 162 5.96 -10.46 7.57
N ARG A 163 4.68 -10.40 7.23
CA ARG A 163 4.19 -10.60 5.86
C ARG A 163 3.69 -9.31 5.23
N TYR A 164 3.16 -8.40 6.02
CA TYR A 164 2.62 -7.15 5.54
C TYR A 164 3.33 -5.97 6.19
N TYR A 165 3.52 -4.94 5.40
CA TYR A 165 4.10 -3.69 5.80
C TYR A 165 3.12 -2.57 5.47
N ALA A 166 2.68 -1.84 6.48
CA ALA A 166 1.77 -0.72 6.36
C ALA A 166 2.53 0.58 6.64
N VAL A 167 2.36 1.57 5.78
CA VAL A 167 3.04 2.86 5.87
C VAL A 167 2.05 3.99 5.69
N TYR A 168 2.01 4.91 6.65
CA TYR A 168 1.42 6.24 6.51
C TYR A 168 2.53 7.24 6.22
N ALA A 169 2.34 8.02 5.16
CA ALA A 169 3.30 9.03 4.75
C ALA A 169 2.61 10.32 4.28
N GLU A 170 3.33 11.42 4.37
CA GLU A 170 2.89 12.74 3.96
C GLU A 170 3.76 13.29 2.84
N ARG A 171 3.16 14.06 1.93
CA ARG A 171 3.90 14.70 0.84
C ARG A 171 4.91 15.68 1.43
N THR A 172 6.18 15.53 1.11
CA THR A 172 7.21 16.52 1.48
C THR A 172 7.21 17.67 0.49
N LYS A 173 7.50 18.87 1.01
CA LYS A 173 7.76 20.06 0.19
C LYS A 173 9.22 20.12 -0.30
N GLU A 174 10.09 19.30 0.27
CA GLU A 174 11.50 19.23 -0.12
C GLU A 174 11.63 18.56 -1.49
N ASP A 175 12.27 19.26 -2.42
CA ASP A 175 12.60 18.70 -3.71
C ASP A 175 13.75 17.70 -3.52
N PHE A 176 13.45 16.42 -3.72
CA PHE A 176 14.43 15.34 -3.59
C PHE A 176 15.66 15.52 -4.51
N ASN A 177 15.52 16.33 -5.57
CA ASN A 177 16.66 16.72 -6.41
C ASN A 177 17.74 17.51 -5.64
N ASN A 178 17.37 18.19 -4.55
CA ASN A 178 18.35 18.90 -3.72
C ASN A 178 19.16 17.96 -2.83
N TYR A 179 18.62 16.80 -2.44
CA TYR A 179 19.34 15.78 -1.68
C TYR A 179 20.54 15.23 -2.47
N TYR A 180 20.34 14.91 -3.75
CA TYR A 180 21.42 14.41 -4.61
C TYR A 180 22.39 15.51 -5.06
N LYS A 181 21.97 16.76 -5.17
CA LYS A 181 22.88 17.89 -5.47
C LYS A 181 23.89 18.12 -4.35
N GLY A 182 23.49 17.92 -3.09
CA GLY A 182 24.40 18.03 -1.94
C GLY A 182 25.43 16.89 -1.87
N VAL A 183 25.10 15.71 -2.39
CA VAL A 183 26.01 14.53 -2.37
C VAL A 183 26.96 14.53 -3.56
N LEU A 184 26.60 15.15 -4.69
CA LEU A 184 27.43 15.23 -5.90
C LEU A 184 28.39 16.42 -5.92
N ASN A 185 28.34 17.30 -4.92
CA ASN A 185 29.28 18.41 -4.74
C ASN A 185 30.42 18.10 -3.76
N LEU A 186 30.76 16.80 -3.61
CA LEU A 186 31.97 16.32 -2.91
C LEU A 186 33.11 16.13 -3.90
#